data_9f902f77608bb36a022ef4337fa523f8
#
_entry.id   9f902f77608bb36a022ef4337fa523f8
#
_cell.length_a   1.000
_cell.length_b   1.000
_cell.length_c   1.000
_cell.angle_alpha   90.00
_cell.angle_beta   90.00
_cell.angle_gamma   90.00
#
_symmetry.space_group_name_H-M   'P 1'
#
loop_
_entity.id
_entity.type
_entity.pdbx_description
1 polymer ?
#
loop_
_entity_poly.entity_id
_entity_poly.type
_entity_poly.pdbx_seq_one_letter_code
_entity_poly.pdbx_strand_id
1 'polypeptide(L)'
;MNGGPVARLDNMMKENGAAGPQGYKRGKNLVVPGDDLGDSEGFEAGHGVLEMAGRLKALKQGKIRERGRLISVEPVHTRYIPRPGDLVLGFVEACTNNLWFIELGAPFNAILPMSLGPGKVDFGGTRSVMDIGDAILCRVQEVEETHSSVVTMKGMGLRKIRSGVVEEIEPHLLGRIIGKGGDTLRRMKAETECRIVVADNGRMWIDGEVNGIIDVRNRLSEISRDSRGGRN
;
A
#
# COMPACT_ATOMS: atom_id res chain seq x y z
N MET A 1 -54.03 -32.59 -10.67
CA MET A 1 -53.13 -32.76 -9.54
C MET A 1 -52.11 -31.62 -9.55
N ASN A 2 -52.11 -30.84 -8.51
CA ASN A 2 -51.52 -29.52 -8.38
C ASN A 2 -50.00 -29.57 -8.29
N GLY A 3 -49.32 -28.89 -9.18
CA GLY A 3 -47.92 -28.47 -9.01
C GLY A 3 -47.91 -27.05 -8.50
N GLY A 4 -47.50 -26.89 -7.22
CA GLY A 4 -47.64 -25.68 -6.45
C GLY A 4 -46.66 -24.54 -6.84
N PRO A 5 -46.85 -23.32 -6.29
CA PRO A 5 -46.26 -22.08 -6.73
C PRO A 5 -44.79 -21.86 -6.30
N VAL A 6 -44.12 -22.88 -5.77
CA VAL A 6 -42.73 -22.74 -5.23
C VAL A 6 -41.67 -22.77 -6.34
N ALA A 7 -41.92 -23.41 -7.48
CA ALA A 7 -40.95 -23.50 -8.58
C ALA A 7 -40.81 -22.19 -9.40
N ARG A 8 -41.69 -21.20 -9.20
CA ARG A 8 -41.61 -19.89 -9.89
C ARG A 8 -40.76 -18.85 -9.14
N LEU A 9 -40.53 -19.01 -7.85
CA LEU A 9 -39.74 -18.10 -7.06
C LEU A 9 -38.23 -18.35 -7.20
N ASP A 10 -37.80 -19.60 -7.40
CA ASP A 10 -36.41 -19.95 -7.60
C ASP A 10 -35.82 -19.49 -8.95
N ASN A 11 -36.67 -19.36 -9.98
CA ASN A 11 -36.26 -18.82 -11.28
C ASN A 11 -36.18 -17.29 -11.32
N MET A 12 -36.96 -16.59 -10.48
CA MET A 12 -36.88 -15.13 -10.37
C MET A 12 -35.68 -14.62 -9.57
N MET A 13 -35.08 -15.45 -8.72
CA MET A 13 -33.87 -15.10 -7.98
C MET A 13 -32.57 -15.35 -8.75
N LYS A 14 -32.58 -16.06 -9.84
CA LYS A 14 -31.42 -16.29 -10.73
C LYS A 14 -31.24 -15.24 -11.83
N GLU A 15 -32.21 -14.39 -12.08
CA GLU A 15 -32.14 -13.35 -13.11
C GLU A 15 -31.78 -11.95 -12.59
N ASN A 16 -31.72 -11.75 -11.27
CA ASN A 16 -31.22 -10.51 -10.66
C ASN A 16 -29.73 -10.60 -10.34
N GLY A 17 -28.92 -11.07 -11.30
CA GLY A 17 -27.51 -10.70 -11.33
C GLY A 17 -27.48 -9.18 -11.54
N ALA A 18 -27.06 -8.43 -10.52
CA ALA A 18 -26.92 -6.97 -10.56
C ALA A 18 -26.21 -6.60 -11.87
N ALA A 19 -26.96 -6.08 -12.84
CA ALA A 19 -26.40 -5.53 -14.05
C ALA A 19 -25.66 -4.27 -13.62
N GLY A 20 -24.34 -4.25 -13.81
CA GLY A 20 -23.55 -3.02 -13.66
C GLY A 20 -24.08 -1.93 -14.60
N PRO A 21 -23.61 -0.68 -14.47
CA PRO A 21 -24.09 0.47 -15.25
C PRO A 21 -24.17 0.13 -16.73
N GLN A 22 -25.26 0.48 -17.40
CA GLN A 22 -25.41 0.24 -18.85
C GLN A 22 -24.29 0.93 -19.62
N GLY A 23 -23.59 0.18 -20.46
CA GLY A 23 -22.42 0.67 -21.21
C GLY A 23 -21.06 0.23 -20.60
N TYR A 24 -21.03 -0.29 -19.39
CA TYR A 24 -19.84 -0.88 -18.82
C TYR A 24 -19.50 -2.21 -19.50
N LYS A 25 -18.39 -2.26 -20.23
CA LYS A 25 -17.88 -3.53 -20.78
C LYS A 25 -17.26 -4.34 -19.62
N ARG A 26 -18.00 -5.26 -19.04
CA ARG A 26 -17.47 -6.30 -18.13
C ARG A 26 -16.30 -6.99 -18.84
N GLY A 27 -15.06 -6.63 -18.49
CA GLY A 27 -13.85 -7.19 -19.09
C GLY A 27 -12.66 -6.25 -19.08
N LYS A 28 -12.83 -4.92 -19.06
CA LYS A 28 -11.76 -3.98 -18.79
C LYS A 28 -11.66 -3.76 -17.28
N ASN A 29 -10.90 -4.62 -16.60
CA ASN A 29 -10.64 -4.42 -15.16
C ASN A 29 -9.75 -3.21 -14.89
N LEU A 30 -9.09 -2.65 -15.89
CA LEU A 30 -8.19 -1.50 -15.78
C LEU A 30 -8.77 -0.32 -16.56
N VAL A 31 -8.90 0.81 -15.90
CA VAL A 31 -9.39 2.08 -16.47
C VAL A 31 -8.36 3.18 -16.28
N VAL A 32 -8.43 4.19 -17.16
CA VAL A 32 -7.59 5.40 -17.08
C VAL A 32 -8.48 6.63 -16.85
N PRO A 33 -7.91 7.77 -16.39
CA PRO A 33 -8.66 9.00 -16.20
C PRO A 33 -9.43 9.40 -17.47
N GLY A 34 -10.73 9.69 -17.29
CA GLY A 34 -11.64 10.02 -18.38
C GLY A 34 -12.43 8.85 -18.96
N ASP A 35 -12.06 7.60 -18.66
CA ASP A 35 -12.82 6.45 -19.12
C ASP A 35 -14.24 6.47 -18.57
N ASP A 36 -15.17 6.10 -19.41
CA ASP A 36 -16.59 6.01 -19.10
C ASP A 36 -16.90 4.68 -18.42
N LEU A 37 -17.47 4.76 -17.21
CA LEU A 37 -17.82 3.63 -16.38
C LEU A 37 -19.29 3.23 -16.49
N GLY A 38 -20.09 3.96 -17.34
CA GLY A 38 -21.50 3.73 -17.55
C GLY A 38 -22.40 4.80 -16.96
N ASP A 39 -23.71 4.56 -17.03
CA ASP A 39 -24.72 5.49 -16.52
C ASP A 39 -24.69 5.56 -15.00
N SER A 40 -24.96 6.76 -14.43
CA SER A 40 -25.05 6.94 -12.97
C SER A 40 -26.38 6.46 -12.39
N GLU A 41 -27.36 6.13 -13.24
CA GLU A 41 -28.70 5.72 -12.80
C GLU A 41 -28.64 4.44 -11.94
N GLY A 42 -28.96 4.57 -10.66
CA GLY A 42 -28.93 3.48 -9.69
C GLY A 42 -27.56 3.17 -9.09
N PHE A 43 -26.53 3.94 -9.42
CA PHE A 43 -25.17 3.80 -8.89
C PHE A 43 -24.67 5.10 -8.23
N GLU A 44 -23.74 4.95 -7.29
CA GLU A 44 -23.13 6.05 -6.55
C GLU A 44 -21.63 6.14 -6.93
N ALA A 45 -21.14 7.36 -7.16
CA ALA A 45 -19.73 7.60 -7.40
C ALA A 45 -18.94 7.46 -6.10
N GLY A 46 -18.06 6.46 -6.03
CA GLY A 46 -17.14 6.23 -4.94
C GLY A 46 -15.76 6.84 -5.21
N HIS A 47 -14.77 6.37 -4.42
CA HIS A 47 -13.39 6.87 -4.55
C HIS A 47 -12.85 6.68 -5.96
N GLY A 48 -12.27 7.74 -6.54
CA GLY A 48 -11.68 7.71 -7.88
C GLY A 48 -12.69 7.71 -9.03
N VAL A 49 -13.96 8.01 -8.77
CA VAL A 49 -15.04 8.15 -9.76
C VAL A 49 -15.68 9.53 -9.62
N LEU A 50 -16.04 10.11 -10.74
CA LEU A 50 -16.79 11.36 -10.81
C LEU A 50 -18.09 11.11 -11.57
N GLU A 51 -19.19 11.63 -11.05
CA GLU A 51 -20.44 11.72 -11.78
C GLU A 51 -20.50 13.03 -12.56
N MET A 52 -20.70 12.94 -13.86
CA MET A 52 -20.82 14.09 -14.75
C MET A 52 -21.83 13.81 -15.85
N ALA A 53 -22.86 14.68 -15.96
CA ALA A 53 -23.92 14.57 -16.96
C ALA A 53 -24.63 13.20 -17.00
N GLY A 54 -24.93 12.63 -15.83
CA GLY A 54 -25.62 11.33 -15.71
C GLY A 54 -24.73 10.12 -16.02
N ARG A 55 -23.43 10.30 -16.12
CA ARG A 55 -22.45 9.22 -16.37
C ARG A 55 -21.36 9.22 -15.31
N LEU A 56 -20.88 8.01 -14.99
CA LEU A 56 -19.74 7.80 -14.12
C LEU A 56 -18.45 7.78 -14.95
N LYS A 57 -17.44 8.56 -14.52
CA LYS A 57 -16.14 8.64 -15.18
C LYS A 57 -15.02 8.34 -14.20
N ALA A 58 -14.01 7.61 -14.66
CA ALA A 58 -12.80 7.36 -13.88
C ALA A 58 -11.99 8.66 -13.72
N LEU A 59 -11.56 8.97 -12.50
CA LEU A 59 -10.63 10.07 -12.17
C LEU A 59 -9.18 9.59 -12.07
N LYS A 60 -8.97 8.30 -11.90
CA LYS A 60 -7.66 7.71 -11.65
C LYS A 60 -7.46 6.46 -12.49
N GLN A 61 -6.21 6.16 -12.81
CA GLN A 61 -5.87 4.87 -13.38
C GLN A 61 -5.98 3.79 -12.30
N GLY A 62 -6.75 2.74 -12.56
CA GLY A 62 -6.97 1.72 -11.55
C GLY A 62 -7.92 0.63 -11.99
N LYS A 63 -8.26 -0.23 -11.04
CA LYS A 63 -9.26 -1.29 -11.21
C LYS A 63 -10.60 -0.84 -10.68
N ILE A 64 -11.64 -1.14 -11.44
CA ILE A 64 -13.01 -0.89 -10.98
C ILE A 64 -13.36 -1.87 -9.86
N ARG A 65 -13.94 -1.33 -8.80
CA ARG A 65 -14.54 -2.06 -7.69
C ARG A 65 -16.00 -1.68 -7.58
N GLU A 66 -16.85 -2.69 -7.68
CA GLU A 66 -18.28 -2.58 -7.48
C GLU A 66 -18.65 -3.20 -6.13
N ARG A 67 -19.30 -2.43 -5.27
CA ARG A 67 -19.85 -2.90 -3.99
C ARG A 67 -21.30 -2.47 -3.90
N GLY A 68 -22.21 -3.36 -4.35
CA GLY A 68 -23.62 -3.03 -4.45
C GLY A 68 -23.85 -1.90 -5.45
N ARG A 69 -24.27 -0.72 -5.01
CA ARG A 69 -24.52 0.46 -5.86
C ARG A 69 -23.31 1.39 -5.97
N LEU A 70 -22.26 1.17 -5.16
CA LEU A 70 -21.09 2.01 -5.12
C LEU A 70 -20.05 1.54 -6.14
N ILE A 71 -19.70 2.41 -7.09
CA ILE A 71 -18.65 2.19 -8.09
C ILE A 71 -17.43 3.01 -7.68
N SER A 72 -16.29 2.37 -7.50
CA SER A 72 -15.01 3.01 -7.16
C SER A 72 -13.88 2.52 -8.05
N VAL A 73 -12.84 3.32 -8.21
CA VAL A 73 -11.61 2.95 -8.92
C VAL A 73 -10.49 2.85 -7.90
N GLU A 74 -10.00 1.63 -7.67
CA GLU A 74 -8.81 1.38 -6.87
C GLU A 74 -7.57 1.56 -7.75
N PRO A 75 -6.69 2.53 -7.45
CA PRO A 75 -5.47 2.73 -8.22
C PRO A 75 -4.58 1.49 -8.22
N VAL A 76 -4.01 1.13 -9.37
CA VAL A 76 -3.11 -0.03 -9.51
C VAL A 76 -1.71 0.29 -9.00
N HIS A 77 -1.27 1.53 -9.18
CA HIS A 77 0.00 2.04 -8.68
C HIS A 77 -0.27 3.36 -7.95
N THR A 78 -0.25 3.34 -6.65
CA THR A 78 -0.23 4.55 -5.83
C THR A 78 1.16 4.69 -5.23
N ARG A 79 1.73 5.88 -5.36
CA ARG A 79 2.83 6.25 -4.47
C ARG A 79 2.31 6.23 -3.04
N TYR A 80 3.16 5.86 -2.13
CA TYR A 80 2.85 5.93 -0.71
C TYR A 80 2.48 7.39 -0.34
N ILE A 81 1.41 7.55 0.41
CA ILE A 81 0.98 8.84 0.96
C ILE A 81 1.16 8.74 2.48
N PRO A 82 2.10 9.51 3.07
CA PRO A 82 2.37 9.47 4.49
C PRO A 82 1.15 9.80 5.34
N ARG A 83 0.98 9.09 6.46
CA ARG A 83 -0.03 9.36 7.47
C ARG A 83 0.63 9.40 8.85
N PRO A 84 0.19 10.29 9.75
CA PRO A 84 0.68 10.30 11.11
C PRO A 84 0.54 8.93 11.76
N GLY A 85 1.62 8.44 12.37
CA GLY A 85 1.68 7.13 13.00
C GLY A 85 2.25 6.01 12.15
N ASP A 86 2.34 6.16 10.81
CA ASP A 86 2.88 5.13 9.92
C ASP A 86 4.34 4.80 10.29
N LEU A 87 4.64 3.51 10.34
CA LEU A 87 6.01 3.00 10.39
C LEU A 87 6.56 2.97 8.98
N VAL A 88 7.66 3.68 8.71
CA VAL A 88 8.21 3.82 7.37
C VAL A 88 9.69 3.50 7.32
N LEU A 89 10.11 2.96 6.20
CA LEU A 89 11.49 2.69 5.88
C LEU A 89 11.93 3.65 4.78
N GLY A 90 12.92 4.51 5.09
CA GLY A 90 13.39 5.53 4.18
C GLY A 90 14.90 5.51 4.01
N PHE A 91 15.36 6.23 3.00
CA PHE A 91 16.77 6.45 2.75
C PHE A 91 17.11 7.93 2.93
N VAL A 92 18.25 8.20 3.53
CA VAL A 92 18.75 9.56 3.63
C VAL A 92 19.15 10.04 2.24
N GLU A 93 18.46 11.03 1.70
CA GLU A 93 18.74 11.60 0.39
C GLU A 93 19.63 12.85 0.49
N ALA A 94 19.44 13.65 1.53
CA ALA A 94 20.28 14.82 1.79
C ALA A 94 20.44 15.09 3.28
N CYS A 95 21.54 15.73 3.63
CA CYS A 95 21.87 16.17 4.99
C CYS A 95 22.16 17.67 5.00
N THR A 96 21.61 18.37 5.96
CA THR A 96 21.98 19.75 6.30
C THR A 96 22.59 19.81 7.69
N ASN A 97 22.92 20.98 8.18
CA ASN A 97 23.55 21.14 9.51
C ASN A 97 22.63 20.73 10.67
N ASN A 98 21.31 20.69 10.45
CA ASN A 98 20.30 20.51 11.51
C ASN A 98 19.19 19.51 11.19
N LEU A 99 19.15 18.94 9.99
CA LEU A 99 18.13 17.98 9.60
C LEU A 99 18.60 17.06 8.47
N TRP A 100 17.86 15.96 8.28
CA TRP A 100 17.99 15.04 7.14
C TRP A 100 16.72 15.07 6.31
N PHE A 101 16.88 14.96 5.00
CA PHE A 101 15.79 14.68 4.06
C PHE A 101 15.73 13.18 3.81
N ILE A 102 14.56 12.61 3.99
CA ILE A 102 14.34 11.15 3.94
C ILE A 102 13.40 10.83 2.77
N GLU A 103 13.89 10.03 1.85
CA GLU A 103 13.12 9.47 0.73
C GLU A 103 12.27 8.29 1.25
N LEU A 104 10.94 8.38 1.10
CA LEU A 104 9.97 7.39 1.59
C LEU A 104 9.21 6.65 0.49
N GLY A 105 9.48 6.89 -0.79
CA GLY A 105 8.61 6.48 -1.90
C GLY A 105 7.34 7.34 -2.03
N ALA A 106 7.28 8.45 -1.28
CA ALA A 106 6.22 9.44 -1.31
C ALA A 106 6.48 10.51 -2.40
N PRO A 107 5.47 11.34 -2.76
CA PRO A 107 5.67 12.45 -3.71
C PRO A 107 6.71 13.48 -3.26
N PHE A 108 6.85 13.66 -1.95
CA PHE A 108 7.80 14.60 -1.33
C PHE A 108 8.64 13.86 -0.29
N ASN A 109 9.87 14.34 -0.11
CA ASN A 109 10.74 13.84 0.94
C ASN A 109 10.21 14.23 2.32
N ALA A 110 10.43 13.33 3.27
CA ALA A 110 10.17 13.64 4.67
C ALA A 110 11.34 14.40 5.29
N ILE A 111 11.06 15.16 6.32
CA ILE A 111 12.05 15.90 7.12
C ILE A 111 12.26 15.17 8.44
N LEU A 112 13.51 14.89 8.77
CA LEU A 112 13.92 14.39 10.08
C LEU A 112 14.77 15.46 10.78
N PRO A 113 14.22 16.26 11.70
CA PRO A 113 14.98 17.21 12.50
C PRO A 113 15.97 16.51 13.44
N MET A 114 17.10 17.11 13.74
CA MET A 114 18.09 16.61 14.72
C MET A 114 17.44 16.25 16.07
N SER A 115 16.49 17.07 16.50
CA SER A 115 15.75 16.86 17.77
C SER A 115 14.96 15.56 17.78
N LEU A 116 14.58 15.02 16.63
CA LEU A 116 13.84 13.78 16.45
C LEU A 116 14.71 12.62 15.94
N GLY A 117 16.00 12.86 15.74
CA GLY A 117 16.99 11.89 15.31
C GLY A 117 17.38 10.86 16.37
N PRO A 118 18.32 9.95 16.07
CA PRO A 118 18.67 8.79 16.90
C PRO A 118 19.58 9.11 18.09
N GLY A 119 19.49 10.26 18.68
CA GLY A 119 20.28 10.63 19.85
C GLY A 119 20.57 12.12 19.91
N LYS A 120 21.56 12.52 20.75
CA LYS A 120 22.07 13.87 20.73
C LYS A 120 22.99 14.03 19.54
N VAL A 121 22.73 15.04 18.71
CA VAL A 121 23.54 15.41 17.56
C VAL A 121 23.85 16.89 17.70
N ASP A 122 25.12 17.27 17.61
CA ASP A 122 25.51 18.66 17.62
C ASP A 122 25.24 19.34 16.28
N PHE A 123 25.02 20.64 16.29
CA PHE A 123 24.81 21.40 15.06
C PHE A 123 25.99 21.21 14.09
N GLY A 124 25.69 20.84 12.85
CA GLY A 124 26.68 20.47 11.84
C GLY A 124 27.19 19.03 11.91
N GLY A 125 26.78 18.25 12.93
CA GLY A 125 27.20 16.84 13.11
C GLY A 125 26.26 15.80 12.47
N THR A 126 25.31 16.21 11.70
CA THR A 126 24.29 15.30 11.11
C THR A 126 24.92 14.16 10.31
N ARG A 127 25.93 14.44 9.48
CA ARG A 127 26.61 13.42 8.65
C ARG A 127 27.39 12.39 9.45
N SER A 128 27.86 12.73 10.65
CA SER A 128 28.59 11.76 11.50
C SER A 128 27.64 10.67 12.05
N VAL A 129 26.35 10.95 12.13
CA VAL A 129 25.32 10.03 12.63
C VAL A 129 24.68 9.25 11.50
N MET A 130 24.24 9.97 10.47
CA MET A 130 23.64 9.39 9.26
C MET A 130 24.06 10.20 8.04
N ASP A 131 24.53 9.51 7.01
CA ASP A 131 24.94 10.12 5.75
C ASP A 131 24.01 9.69 4.60
N ILE A 132 24.18 10.32 3.46
CA ILE A 132 23.42 10.02 2.24
C ILE A 132 23.54 8.55 1.89
N GLY A 133 22.41 7.92 1.60
CA GLY A 133 22.28 6.49 1.29
C GLY A 133 22.01 5.60 2.49
N ASP A 134 22.10 6.12 3.71
CA ASP A 134 21.76 5.34 4.91
C ASP A 134 20.26 5.01 4.94
N ALA A 135 19.95 3.74 5.21
CA ALA A 135 18.59 3.29 5.43
C ALA A 135 18.18 3.46 6.89
N ILE A 136 16.97 3.95 7.11
CA ILE A 136 16.42 4.17 8.44
C ILE A 136 15.01 3.63 8.59
N LEU A 137 14.70 3.12 9.76
CA LEU A 137 13.34 2.81 10.19
C LEU A 137 12.87 3.94 11.11
N CYS A 138 11.84 4.65 10.68
CA CYS A 138 11.32 5.83 11.37
C CYS A 138 9.78 5.81 11.37
N ARG A 139 9.18 6.74 12.07
CA ARG A 139 7.73 6.88 12.14
C ARG A 139 7.32 8.27 11.68
N VAL A 140 6.26 8.35 10.90
CA VAL A 140 5.66 9.64 10.54
C VAL A 140 5.03 10.24 11.79
N GLN A 141 5.51 11.43 12.17
CA GLN A 141 4.99 12.17 13.33
C GLN A 141 3.81 13.04 12.94
N GLU A 142 3.99 13.82 11.87
CA GLU A 142 2.96 14.71 11.35
C GLU A 142 3.11 14.88 9.83
N VAL A 143 2.04 15.34 9.20
CA VAL A 143 2.01 15.69 7.78
C VAL A 143 1.44 17.10 7.70
N GLU A 144 2.22 18.00 7.12
CA GLU A 144 1.82 19.41 6.93
C GLU A 144 0.80 19.57 5.80
N GLU A 145 0.14 20.71 5.73
CA GLU A 145 -0.81 21.03 4.65
C GLU A 145 -0.13 21.04 3.27
N THR A 146 1.17 21.32 3.23
CA THR A 146 2.02 21.26 2.03
C THR A 146 2.35 19.84 1.58
N HIS A 147 1.80 18.81 2.27
CA HIS A 147 2.13 17.39 2.10
C HIS A 147 3.58 17.02 2.45
N SER A 148 4.36 17.91 3.02
CA SER A 148 5.64 17.58 3.65
C SER A 148 5.39 16.79 4.91
N SER A 149 6.14 15.73 5.14
CA SER A 149 6.01 14.91 6.34
C SER A 149 7.20 15.07 7.25
N VAL A 150 6.95 15.15 8.55
CA VAL A 150 7.99 15.11 9.58
C VAL A 150 8.04 13.71 10.15
N VAL A 151 9.25 13.14 10.20
CA VAL A 151 9.47 11.80 10.75
C VAL A 151 10.31 11.85 12.01
N THR A 152 10.19 10.82 12.84
CA THR A 152 10.95 10.68 14.08
C THR A 152 11.62 9.32 14.17
N MET A 153 12.80 9.30 14.74
CA MET A 153 13.49 8.07 15.17
C MET A 153 13.42 7.85 16.68
N LYS A 154 12.66 8.67 17.41
CA LYS A 154 12.40 8.49 18.84
C LYS A 154 11.26 7.52 19.05
N GLY A 155 11.59 6.30 19.43
CA GLY A 155 10.63 5.26 19.69
C GLY A 155 11.26 3.87 19.71
N MET A 156 10.56 2.93 20.29
CA MET A 156 11.03 1.54 20.36
C MET A 156 11.12 0.95 18.95
N GLY A 157 12.26 0.38 18.60
CA GLY A 157 12.50 -0.28 17.32
C GLY A 157 12.93 0.64 16.18
N LEU A 158 12.79 1.97 16.31
CA LEU A 158 13.22 2.95 15.31
C LEU A 158 14.74 3.09 15.36
N ARG A 159 15.40 3.02 14.20
CA ARG A 159 16.87 3.01 14.14
C ARG A 159 17.41 3.17 12.73
N LYS A 160 18.70 3.50 12.64
CA LYS A 160 19.48 3.30 11.42
C LYS A 160 19.63 1.80 11.15
N ILE A 161 19.42 1.38 9.94
CA ILE A 161 19.60 0.01 9.45
C ILE A 161 21.07 -0.13 9.06
N ARG A 162 21.76 -1.12 9.65
CA ARG A 162 23.20 -1.34 9.43
C ARG A 162 23.52 -2.61 8.66
N SER A 163 22.55 -3.52 8.56
CA SER A 163 22.67 -4.84 7.92
C SER A 163 21.37 -5.25 7.26
N GLY A 164 21.43 -6.29 6.46
CA GLY A 164 20.27 -6.83 5.77
C GLY A 164 19.99 -6.15 4.44
N VAL A 165 18.82 -6.42 3.90
CA VAL A 165 18.35 -5.91 2.60
C VAL A 165 17.00 -5.25 2.73
N VAL A 166 16.75 -4.30 1.86
CA VAL A 166 15.45 -3.64 1.73
C VAL A 166 14.82 -4.07 0.42
N GLU A 167 13.61 -4.61 0.52
CA GLU A 167 12.79 -5.01 -0.62
C GLU A 167 11.58 -4.10 -0.77
N GLU A 168 11.24 -3.77 -2.01
CA GLU A 168 9.99 -3.07 -2.31
C GLU A 168 8.86 -4.07 -2.54
N ILE A 169 7.72 -3.82 -1.93
CA ILE A 169 6.54 -4.67 -1.98
C ILE A 169 5.40 -3.90 -2.63
N GLU A 170 4.76 -4.53 -3.60
CA GLU A 170 3.54 -3.96 -4.18
C GLU A 170 2.45 -3.82 -3.09
N PRO A 171 1.81 -2.65 -2.95
CA PRO A 171 0.87 -2.37 -1.85
C PRO A 171 -0.24 -3.41 -1.68
N HIS A 172 -0.72 -3.99 -2.79
CA HIS A 172 -1.77 -5.01 -2.76
C HIS A 172 -1.33 -6.35 -2.16
N LEU A 173 -0.01 -6.60 -2.04
CA LEU A 173 0.54 -7.83 -1.46
C LEU A 173 0.76 -7.72 0.05
N LEU A 174 0.82 -6.51 0.62
CA LEU A 174 1.09 -6.28 2.04
C LEU A 174 0.16 -7.10 2.93
N GLY A 175 -1.14 -7.06 2.66
CA GLY A 175 -2.13 -7.81 3.43
C GLY A 175 -1.92 -9.33 3.40
N ARG A 176 -1.46 -9.89 2.27
CA ARG A 176 -1.16 -11.33 2.12
C ARG A 176 0.15 -11.71 2.79
N ILE A 177 1.16 -10.85 2.71
CA ILE A 177 2.47 -11.05 3.34
C ILE A 177 2.35 -11.01 4.86
N ILE A 178 1.58 -10.08 5.40
CA ILE A 178 1.31 -9.99 6.84
C ILE A 178 0.43 -11.17 7.27
N GLY A 179 -0.62 -11.47 6.49
CA GLY A 179 -1.59 -12.51 6.80
C GLY A 179 -2.58 -12.13 7.90
N LYS A 180 -3.55 -13.00 8.16
CA LYS A 180 -4.57 -12.79 9.20
C LYS A 180 -3.90 -12.74 10.59
N GLY A 181 -4.03 -11.59 11.27
CA GLY A 181 -3.38 -11.40 12.58
C GLY A 181 -1.85 -11.48 12.58
N GLY A 182 -1.20 -11.34 11.44
CA GLY A 182 0.26 -11.41 11.31
C GLY A 182 0.83 -12.82 11.24
N ASP A 183 0.00 -13.87 11.05
CA ASP A 183 0.44 -15.28 11.11
C ASP A 183 1.43 -15.63 10.00
N THR A 184 1.20 -15.17 8.77
CA THR A 184 2.10 -15.44 7.63
C THR A 184 3.48 -14.87 7.89
N LEU A 185 3.54 -13.63 8.36
CA LEU A 185 4.80 -12.95 8.67
C LEU A 185 5.52 -13.61 9.86
N ARG A 186 4.78 -14.02 10.91
CA ARG A 186 5.37 -14.75 12.05
C ARG A 186 5.98 -16.08 11.63
N ARG A 187 5.25 -16.85 10.82
CA ARG A 187 5.73 -18.13 10.29
C ARG A 187 6.97 -17.92 9.42
N MET A 188 6.95 -16.92 8.52
CA MET A 188 8.10 -16.58 7.68
C MET A 188 9.34 -16.28 8.52
N LYS A 189 9.20 -15.47 9.58
CA LYS A 189 10.29 -15.16 10.52
C LYS A 189 10.85 -16.40 11.22
N ALA A 190 9.96 -17.29 11.65
CA ALA A 190 10.36 -18.51 12.37
C ALA A 190 11.08 -19.52 11.46
N GLU A 191 10.61 -19.69 10.23
CA GLU A 191 11.16 -20.66 9.29
C GLU A 191 12.49 -20.22 8.65
N THR A 192 12.67 -18.90 8.47
CA THR A 192 13.89 -18.35 7.85
C THR A 192 14.90 -17.82 8.86
N GLU A 193 14.56 -17.80 10.15
CA GLU A 193 15.34 -17.20 11.24
C GLU A 193 15.74 -15.73 10.97
N CYS A 194 15.05 -15.06 10.05
CA CYS A 194 15.30 -13.69 9.69
C CYS A 194 14.49 -12.72 10.57
N ARG A 195 15.09 -11.57 10.85
CA ARG A 195 14.36 -10.40 11.32
C ARG A 195 13.69 -9.73 10.11
N ILE A 196 12.39 -9.62 10.14
CA ILE A 196 11.63 -9.01 9.05
C ILE A 196 10.78 -7.90 9.63
N VAL A 197 10.90 -6.71 9.05
CA VAL A 197 10.03 -5.55 9.35
C VAL A 197 9.36 -5.10 8.09
N VAL A 198 8.04 -5.10 8.10
CA VAL A 198 7.21 -4.59 7.00
C VAL A 198 6.80 -3.18 7.37
N ALA A 199 7.10 -2.22 6.52
CA ALA A 199 6.76 -0.83 6.69
C ALA A 199 5.51 -0.46 5.88
N ASP A 200 4.77 0.56 6.36
CA ASP A 200 3.50 0.98 5.75
C ASP A 200 3.68 1.62 4.36
N ASN A 201 4.91 2.08 4.06
CA ASN A 201 5.26 2.63 2.75
C ASN A 201 5.61 1.57 1.68
N GLY A 202 5.29 0.29 1.92
CA GLY A 202 5.52 -0.77 0.94
C GLY A 202 6.97 -1.24 0.86
N ARG A 203 7.79 -0.94 1.87
CA ARG A 203 9.15 -1.45 1.98
C ARG A 203 9.26 -2.47 3.10
N MET A 204 10.11 -3.46 2.90
CA MET A 204 10.39 -4.51 3.87
C MET A 204 11.90 -4.57 4.11
N TRP A 205 12.28 -4.53 5.38
CA TRP A 205 13.64 -4.83 5.79
C TRP A 205 13.76 -6.28 6.24
N ILE A 206 14.77 -6.98 5.71
CA ILE A 206 15.07 -8.37 5.99
C ILE A 206 16.52 -8.46 6.45
N ASP A 207 16.77 -9.01 7.62
CA ASP A 207 18.09 -9.15 8.22
C ASP A 207 18.27 -10.56 8.77
N GLY A 208 19.32 -11.25 8.36
CA GLY A 208 19.61 -12.62 8.72
C GLY A 208 20.72 -13.21 7.86
N GLU A 209 20.87 -14.53 7.93
CA GLU A 209 21.80 -15.27 7.08
C GLU A 209 21.38 -15.21 5.62
N VAL A 210 22.36 -15.27 4.70
CA VAL A 210 22.13 -15.14 3.27
C VAL A 210 21.08 -16.13 2.74
N ASN A 211 21.14 -17.39 3.20
CA ASN A 211 20.16 -18.41 2.80
C ASN A 211 18.74 -18.05 3.25
N GLY A 212 18.59 -17.59 4.50
CA GLY A 212 17.30 -17.15 5.02
C GLY A 212 16.73 -15.97 4.24
N ILE A 213 17.57 -14.99 3.86
CA ILE A 213 17.15 -13.85 3.02
C ILE A 213 16.67 -14.35 1.64
N ILE A 214 17.37 -15.30 1.03
CA ILE A 214 16.97 -15.90 -0.25
C ILE A 214 15.62 -16.61 -0.10
N ASP A 215 15.39 -17.35 0.97
CA ASP A 215 14.13 -18.05 1.22
C ASP A 215 12.97 -17.06 1.40
N VAL A 216 13.18 -15.94 2.10
CA VAL A 216 12.19 -14.86 2.19
C VAL A 216 11.85 -14.32 0.80
N ARG A 217 12.86 -14.01 -0.03
CA ARG A 217 12.65 -13.52 -1.41
C ARG A 217 11.89 -14.50 -2.29
N ASN A 218 12.20 -15.79 -2.19
CA ASN A 218 11.49 -16.84 -2.92
C ASN A 218 10.00 -16.87 -2.53
N ARG A 219 9.69 -16.81 -1.24
CA ARG A 219 8.30 -16.74 -0.74
C ARG A 219 7.56 -15.49 -1.18
N LEU A 220 8.22 -14.34 -1.18
CA LEU A 220 7.62 -13.10 -1.71
C LEU A 220 7.28 -13.25 -3.20
N SER A 221 8.17 -13.89 -3.96
CA SER A 221 7.95 -14.18 -5.39
C SER A 221 6.78 -15.14 -5.61
N GLU A 222 6.62 -16.16 -4.79
CA GLU A 222 5.48 -17.09 -4.81
C GLU A 222 4.16 -16.36 -4.52
N ILE A 223 4.10 -15.56 -3.45
CA ILE A 223 2.93 -14.76 -3.09
C ILE A 223 2.55 -13.81 -4.24
N SER A 224 3.54 -13.22 -4.92
CA SER A 224 3.32 -12.36 -6.08
C SER A 224 2.76 -13.12 -7.28
N ARG A 225 3.29 -14.32 -7.59
CA ARG A 225 2.80 -15.18 -8.68
C ARG A 225 1.37 -15.65 -8.44
N ASP A 226 1.07 -16.11 -7.23
CA ASP A 226 -0.28 -16.55 -6.84
C ASP A 226 -1.31 -15.41 -6.93
N SER A 227 -0.88 -14.19 -6.69
CA SER A 227 -1.76 -13.02 -6.86
C SER A 227 -2.06 -12.71 -8.34
N ARG A 228 -1.16 -13.11 -9.24
CA ARG A 228 -1.34 -12.96 -10.70
C ARG A 228 -2.08 -14.14 -11.31
N GLY A 229 -1.87 -15.36 -10.79
CA GLY A 229 -2.46 -16.62 -11.30
C GLY A 229 -3.91 -16.87 -10.89
N GLY A 230 -4.40 -16.29 -9.82
CA GLY A 230 -5.79 -16.40 -9.35
C GLY A 230 -6.82 -15.57 -10.14
N ARG A 231 -6.55 -15.26 -11.41
CA ARG A 231 -7.35 -14.41 -12.30
C ARG A 231 -7.81 -15.12 -13.57
N ASN A 232 -8.10 -16.42 -13.48
CA ASN A 232 -8.88 -17.11 -14.51
C ASN A 232 -10.33 -17.25 -14.07
#